data_5d5ced02cc995cb4a81322c6096f635d
#
_entry.id   5d5ced02cc995cb4a81322c6096f635d
#
_cell.length_a   1.000
_cell.length_b   1.000
_cell.length_c   1.000
_cell.angle_alpha   90.00
_cell.angle_beta   90.00
_cell.angle_gamma   90.00
#
_symmetry.space_group_name_H-M   'P 1'
#
loop_
_entity.id
_entity.type
_entity.pdbx_description
1 polymer ?
#
loop_
_entity_poly.entity_id
_entity_poly.type
_entity_poly.pdbx_seq_one_letter_code
_entity_poly.pdbx_strand_id
1 'polypeptide(L)'
;MKRLSLSHLTVLDVGPPHLITLAAEAGFRAVGIRLCSPMPGGVAYPLRAGSPALRDTRRLMNAHDVVVSDIEVVRIAADTRIDDYADAFEAGAELGARRVCINIDDSERARVIDRLGALCDLAAPFGLALDVEFMVWRPVARLEDAVSVVKEVHKPNVFVLIDALHLMRSGGTVASVEALDPALIGSVQLCDAPLASPPPSGIVDEARGNRLLPGEGELPLRELLDALPKDVPISAEVPLARETDCMMRASLVRQATERLLRERA
;
A
#
# COMPACT_ATOMS: atom_id res chain seq x y z
N MET A 1 -4.08 -5.85 -19.74
CA MET A 1 -3.04 -5.41 -18.78
C MET A 1 -3.72 -4.97 -17.51
N LYS A 2 -3.23 -5.43 -16.34
CA LYS A 2 -3.72 -4.95 -15.05
C LYS A 2 -3.48 -3.46 -14.91
N ARG A 3 -4.37 -2.78 -14.18
CA ARG A 3 -4.22 -1.37 -13.88
C ARG A 3 -3.11 -1.23 -12.83
N LEU A 4 -1.94 -0.71 -13.21
CA LEU A 4 -0.90 -0.32 -12.27
C LEU A 4 -1.44 0.84 -11.42
N SER A 5 -1.36 0.69 -10.09
CA SER A 5 -1.79 1.71 -9.13
C SER A 5 -0.64 2.65 -8.76
N LEU A 6 -0.96 3.93 -8.57
CA LEU A 6 -0.08 4.91 -7.92
C LEU A 6 -0.42 4.94 -6.42
N SER A 7 0.52 4.53 -5.57
CA SER A 7 0.36 4.71 -4.11
C SER A 7 0.32 6.19 -3.77
N HIS A 8 -0.60 6.57 -2.89
CA HIS A 8 -0.74 7.95 -2.43
C HIS A 8 0.51 8.48 -1.74
N LEU A 9 1.26 7.59 -1.05
CA LEU A 9 2.54 7.97 -0.41
C LEU A 9 3.52 8.57 -1.43
N THR A 10 3.48 8.15 -2.68
CA THR A 10 4.33 8.69 -3.76
C THR A 10 4.08 10.18 -3.99
N VAL A 11 2.85 10.64 -3.85
CA VAL A 11 2.39 12.02 -4.12
C VAL A 11 1.50 12.53 -2.98
N LEU A 12 1.95 12.34 -1.74
CA LEU A 12 1.17 12.58 -0.52
C LEU A 12 0.82 14.06 -0.30
N ASP A 13 1.46 14.96 -0.99
CA ASP A 13 1.19 16.40 -1.03
C ASP A 13 -0.06 16.79 -1.84
N VAL A 14 -0.73 15.81 -2.48
CA VAL A 14 -1.87 16.05 -3.37
C VAL A 14 -3.14 15.43 -2.81
N GLY A 15 -4.21 16.22 -2.62
CA GLY A 15 -5.51 15.73 -2.13
C GLY A 15 -6.30 14.91 -3.16
N PRO A 16 -7.34 14.14 -2.73
CA PRO A 16 -8.01 13.13 -3.55
C PRO A 16 -8.55 13.57 -4.91
N PRO A 17 -9.25 14.72 -5.08
CA PRO A 17 -9.71 15.14 -6.40
C PRO A 17 -8.55 15.41 -7.37
N HIS A 18 -7.50 16.08 -6.89
CA HIS A 18 -6.31 16.37 -7.70
C HIS A 18 -5.45 15.13 -7.93
N LEU A 19 -5.39 14.19 -6.97
CA LEU A 19 -4.73 12.90 -7.15
C LEU A 19 -5.26 12.14 -8.37
N ILE A 20 -6.57 12.17 -8.60
CA ILE A 20 -7.20 11.47 -9.75
C ILE A 20 -6.74 12.06 -11.08
N THR A 21 -6.77 13.40 -11.22
CA THR A 21 -6.33 14.08 -12.44
C THR A 21 -4.84 13.89 -12.68
N LEU A 22 -4.03 14.08 -11.65
CA LEU A 22 -2.58 13.86 -11.69
C LEU A 22 -2.23 12.43 -12.11
N ALA A 23 -2.86 11.43 -11.51
CA ALA A 23 -2.63 10.03 -11.86
C ALA A 23 -2.98 9.74 -13.33
N ALA A 24 -4.13 10.25 -13.80
CA ALA A 24 -4.55 10.09 -15.20
C ALA A 24 -3.57 10.71 -16.19
N GLU A 25 -3.14 11.95 -15.92
CA GLU A 25 -2.19 12.69 -16.75
C GLU A 25 -0.80 12.01 -16.77
N ALA A 26 -0.35 11.45 -15.63
CA ALA A 26 0.87 10.65 -15.54
C ALA A 26 0.73 9.24 -16.18
N GLY A 27 -0.48 8.86 -16.64
CA GLY A 27 -0.74 7.58 -17.30
C GLY A 27 -1.16 6.43 -16.40
N PHE A 28 -1.38 6.65 -15.10
CA PHE A 28 -1.96 5.66 -14.21
C PHE A 28 -3.48 5.51 -14.45
N ARG A 29 -4.00 4.31 -14.12
CA ARG A 29 -5.44 4.01 -14.18
C ARG A 29 -5.99 3.48 -12.86
N ALA A 30 -5.15 3.47 -11.83
CA ALA A 30 -5.55 3.17 -10.47
C ALA A 30 -4.71 3.99 -9.49
N VAL A 31 -5.27 4.26 -8.29
CA VAL A 31 -4.59 4.96 -7.20
C VAL A 31 -4.91 4.29 -5.87
N GLY A 32 -3.97 4.28 -4.93
CA GLY A 32 -4.25 4.19 -3.51
C GLY A 32 -4.77 5.53 -3.00
N ILE A 33 -5.55 5.55 -1.93
CA ILE A 33 -6.09 6.77 -1.35
C ILE A 33 -5.87 6.84 0.16
N ARG A 34 -5.20 7.91 0.62
CA ARG A 34 -4.87 8.14 2.03
C ARG A 34 -6.06 8.72 2.80
N LEU A 35 -7.02 7.86 3.18
CA LEU A 35 -8.18 8.27 4.00
C LEU A 35 -7.85 8.33 5.49
N CYS A 36 -6.86 7.56 5.95
CA CYS A 36 -6.43 7.49 7.34
C CYS A 36 -4.95 7.84 7.47
N SER A 37 -4.51 8.25 8.66
CA SER A 37 -3.10 8.51 8.93
C SER A 37 -2.45 7.34 9.67
N PRO A 38 -1.23 6.92 9.29
CA PRO A 38 -0.49 5.87 9.99
C PRO A 38 0.10 6.34 11.33
N MET A 39 -0.07 7.60 11.68
CA MET A 39 0.42 8.18 12.94
C MET A 39 -0.42 9.40 13.35
N PRO A 40 -0.49 9.72 14.64
CA PRO A 40 -1.15 10.93 15.11
C PRO A 40 -0.55 12.18 14.45
N GLY A 41 -1.43 13.06 13.92
CA GLY A 41 -1.02 14.29 13.23
C GLY A 41 -0.38 14.12 11.85
N GLY A 42 -0.30 12.90 11.34
CA GLY A 42 0.19 12.64 9.99
C GLY A 42 -0.83 13.03 8.91
N VAL A 43 -0.37 13.08 7.65
CA VAL A 43 -1.22 13.46 6.52
C VAL A 43 -2.28 12.40 6.27
N ALA A 44 -3.52 12.86 6.17
CA ALA A 44 -4.67 12.08 5.70
C ALA A 44 -5.66 13.02 5.01
N TYR A 45 -6.48 12.46 4.15
CA TYR A 45 -7.52 13.17 3.40
C TYR A 45 -8.85 12.45 3.65
N PRO A 46 -9.44 12.60 4.85
CA PRO A 46 -10.66 11.90 5.19
C PRO A 46 -11.81 12.34 4.27
N LEU A 47 -12.48 11.36 3.71
CA LEU A 47 -13.71 11.52 2.95
C LEU A 47 -14.85 10.83 3.70
N ARG A 48 -16.05 11.37 3.57
CA ARG A 48 -17.28 10.74 4.08
C ARG A 48 -18.16 10.33 2.92
N ALA A 49 -18.79 9.18 3.03
CA ALA A 49 -19.77 8.70 2.07
C ALA A 49 -20.83 9.75 1.79
N GLY A 50 -21.22 9.93 0.53
CA GLY A 50 -22.20 10.93 0.11
C GLY A 50 -21.77 12.40 0.26
N SER A 51 -20.54 12.71 0.69
CA SER A 51 -20.05 14.10 0.81
C SER A 51 -19.81 14.77 -0.56
N PRO A 52 -19.85 16.12 -0.66
CA PRO A 52 -19.48 16.81 -1.89
C PRO A 52 -18.08 16.42 -2.39
N ALA A 53 -17.09 16.38 -1.50
CA ALA A 53 -15.71 16.03 -1.86
C ALA A 53 -15.60 14.62 -2.43
N LEU A 54 -16.32 13.63 -1.87
CA LEU A 54 -16.36 12.27 -2.40
C LEU A 54 -17.03 12.22 -3.77
N ARG A 55 -18.17 12.92 -3.96
CA ARG A 55 -18.83 13.02 -5.26
C ARG A 55 -17.95 13.64 -6.33
N ASP A 56 -17.20 14.69 -5.99
CA ASP A 56 -16.24 15.32 -6.91
C ASP A 56 -15.11 14.38 -7.28
N THR A 57 -14.55 13.66 -6.31
CA THR A 57 -13.54 12.62 -6.56
C THR A 57 -14.08 11.57 -7.51
N ARG A 58 -15.27 11.03 -7.26
CA ARG A 58 -15.90 10.01 -8.11
C ARG A 58 -16.21 10.52 -9.52
N ARG A 59 -16.64 11.78 -9.65
CA ARG A 59 -16.86 12.41 -10.96
C ARG A 59 -15.56 12.46 -11.79
N LEU A 60 -14.43 12.83 -11.17
CA LEU A 60 -13.13 12.83 -11.82
C LEU A 60 -12.64 11.42 -12.15
N MET A 61 -12.85 10.45 -11.27
CA MET A 61 -12.56 9.03 -11.55
C MET A 61 -13.25 8.55 -12.82
N ASN A 62 -14.54 8.85 -12.96
CA ASN A 62 -15.31 8.50 -14.16
C ASN A 62 -14.82 9.25 -15.42
N ALA A 63 -14.51 10.54 -15.28
CA ALA A 63 -14.05 11.37 -16.41
C ALA A 63 -12.67 10.92 -16.95
N HIS A 64 -11.82 10.38 -16.09
CA HIS A 64 -10.44 10.01 -16.43
C HIS A 64 -10.19 8.49 -16.53
N ASP A 65 -11.20 7.66 -16.31
CA ASP A 65 -11.07 6.18 -16.21
C ASP A 65 -9.99 5.75 -15.19
N VAL A 66 -10.00 6.38 -14.01
CA VAL A 66 -9.14 6.04 -12.88
C VAL A 66 -9.99 5.38 -11.80
N VAL A 67 -9.51 4.30 -11.20
CA VAL A 67 -10.16 3.61 -10.08
C VAL A 67 -9.37 3.80 -8.79
N VAL A 68 -10.03 3.73 -7.64
CA VAL A 68 -9.37 3.58 -6.34
C VAL A 68 -9.16 2.09 -6.10
N SER A 69 -7.91 1.67 -5.93
CA SER A 69 -7.52 0.26 -5.67
C SER A 69 -7.61 -0.09 -4.20
N ASP A 70 -7.11 0.80 -3.35
CA ASP A 70 -6.93 0.55 -1.92
C ASP A 70 -7.05 1.82 -1.07
N ILE A 71 -7.31 1.62 0.21
CA ILE A 71 -7.29 2.63 1.25
C ILE A 71 -5.93 2.56 1.96
N GLU A 72 -5.22 3.67 2.03
CA GLU A 72 -4.02 3.86 2.83
C GLU A 72 -4.35 4.74 4.05
N VAL A 73 -3.89 4.49 5.19
CA VAL A 73 -3.33 3.33 5.88
C VAL A 73 -4.04 3.23 7.22
N VAL A 74 -4.57 2.07 7.55
CA VAL A 74 -5.13 1.80 8.86
C VAL A 74 -4.02 1.36 9.81
N ARG A 75 -3.95 1.98 10.97
CA ARG A 75 -2.95 1.66 11.99
C ARG A 75 -3.60 0.88 13.15
N ILE A 76 -3.02 -0.25 13.52
CA ILE A 76 -3.36 -0.98 14.74
C ILE A 76 -2.32 -0.64 15.81
N ALA A 77 -2.75 0.05 16.88
CA ALA A 77 -1.95 0.44 18.03
C ALA A 77 -2.70 0.14 19.33
N ALA A 78 -2.04 0.29 20.46
CA ALA A 78 -2.66 0.02 21.78
C ALA A 78 -3.92 0.85 22.06
N ASP A 79 -4.07 2.00 21.45
CA ASP A 79 -5.19 2.94 21.57
C ASP A 79 -6.20 2.90 20.41
N THR A 80 -6.02 1.99 19.44
CA THR A 80 -6.89 1.90 18.25
C THR A 80 -8.33 1.59 18.64
N ARG A 81 -9.26 2.38 18.12
CA ARG A 81 -10.71 2.17 18.20
C ARG A 81 -11.20 1.75 16.82
N ILE A 82 -11.81 0.60 16.75
CA ILE A 82 -12.22 -0.01 15.46
C ILE A 82 -13.25 0.86 14.73
N ASP A 83 -14.22 1.42 15.47
CA ASP A 83 -15.29 2.23 14.91
C ASP A 83 -14.81 3.52 14.24
N ASP A 84 -13.62 4.02 14.60
CA ASP A 84 -13.03 5.22 14.00
C ASP A 84 -12.70 5.04 12.49
N TYR A 85 -12.67 3.80 11.99
CA TYR A 85 -12.40 3.47 10.59
C TYR A 85 -13.66 3.26 9.73
N ALA A 86 -14.86 3.23 10.34
CA ALA A 86 -16.10 2.96 9.63
C ALA A 86 -16.35 3.93 8.46
N ASP A 87 -16.23 5.25 8.73
CA ASP A 87 -16.40 6.30 7.70
C ASP A 87 -15.42 6.12 6.52
N ALA A 88 -14.16 5.74 6.83
CA ALA A 88 -13.13 5.54 5.81
C ALA A 88 -13.40 4.29 4.96
N PHE A 89 -13.90 3.20 5.58
CA PHE A 89 -14.25 1.97 4.87
C PHE A 89 -15.46 2.17 3.97
N GLU A 90 -16.50 2.84 4.46
CA GLU A 90 -17.67 3.20 3.67
C GLU A 90 -17.30 4.11 2.49
N ALA A 91 -16.56 5.19 2.74
CA ALA A 91 -16.11 6.11 1.70
C ALA A 91 -15.20 5.43 0.66
N GLY A 92 -14.26 4.61 1.11
CA GLY A 92 -13.38 3.85 0.22
C GLY A 92 -14.15 2.85 -0.65
N ALA A 93 -15.11 2.14 -0.07
CA ALA A 93 -15.99 1.23 -0.80
C ALA A 93 -16.87 1.96 -1.84
N GLU A 94 -17.41 3.14 -1.49
CA GLU A 94 -18.16 3.99 -2.43
C GLU A 94 -17.29 4.46 -3.60
N LEU A 95 -15.99 4.66 -3.38
CA LEU A 95 -15.00 4.94 -4.43
C LEU A 95 -14.54 3.68 -5.18
N GLY A 96 -14.96 2.50 -4.76
CA GLY A 96 -14.64 1.23 -5.43
C GLY A 96 -13.39 0.54 -4.95
N ALA A 97 -12.77 0.99 -3.85
CA ALA A 97 -11.64 0.31 -3.22
C ALA A 97 -12.00 -1.16 -2.88
N ARG A 98 -11.01 -2.02 -2.94
CA ARG A 98 -11.15 -3.44 -2.61
C ARG A 98 -10.19 -3.89 -1.51
N ARG A 99 -9.19 -3.08 -1.20
CA ARG A 99 -8.14 -3.40 -0.26
C ARG A 99 -7.88 -2.27 0.70
N VAL A 100 -7.32 -2.61 1.86
CA VAL A 100 -6.92 -1.66 2.91
C VAL A 100 -5.52 -2.05 3.38
N CYS A 101 -4.57 -1.14 3.29
CA CYS A 101 -3.24 -1.33 3.87
C CYS A 101 -3.29 -1.20 5.39
N ILE A 102 -2.73 -2.18 6.12
CA ILE A 102 -2.72 -2.27 7.57
C ILE A 102 -1.29 -2.20 8.08
N ASN A 103 -1.01 -1.22 8.94
CA ASN A 103 0.23 -1.13 9.72
C ASN A 103 -0.02 -1.53 11.18
N ILE A 104 0.88 -2.31 11.77
CA ILE A 104 0.78 -2.80 13.14
C ILE A 104 1.85 -2.17 14.01
N ASP A 105 1.42 -1.36 14.98
CA ASP A 105 2.26 -0.64 15.96
C ASP A 105 2.12 -1.19 17.40
N ASP A 106 1.26 -2.17 17.59
CA ASP A 106 1.01 -2.79 18.87
C ASP A 106 1.90 -4.03 19.04
N SER A 107 2.63 -4.10 20.12
CA SER A 107 3.51 -5.25 20.45
C SER A 107 2.78 -6.35 21.22
N GLU A 108 1.55 -6.10 21.69
CA GLU A 108 0.79 -7.10 22.44
C GLU A 108 0.00 -7.98 21.45
N ARG A 109 0.46 -9.21 21.26
CA ARG A 109 0.01 -10.14 20.23
C ARG A 109 -1.50 -10.42 20.28
N ALA A 110 -2.03 -10.74 21.46
CA ALA A 110 -3.45 -11.07 21.59
C ALA A 110 -4.33 -9.88 21.16
N ARG A 111 -3.97 -8.66 21.59
CA ARG A 111 -4.70 -7.45 21.23
C ARG A 111 -4.60 -7.15 19.71
N VAL A 112 -3.46 -7.43 19.08
CA VAL A 112 -3.29 -7.32 17.61
C VAL A 112 -4.27 -8.24 16.91
N ILE A 113 -4.34 -9.52 17.30
CA ILE A 113 -5.23 -10.52 16.71
C ILE A 113 -6.69 -10.13 16.87
N ASP A 114 -7.09 -9.74 18.08
CA ASP A 114 -8.46 -9.30 18.36
C ASP A 114 -8.88 -8.08 17.51
N ARG A 115 -8.00 -7.07 17.42
CA ARG A 115 -8.28 -5.86 16.66
C ARG A 115 -8.27 -6.07 15.16
N LEU A 116 -7.33 -6.83 14.66
CA LEU A 116 -7.29 -7.16 13.23
C LEU A 116 -8.53 -7.99 12.84
N GLY A 117 -8.94 -8.93 13.70
CA GLY A 117 -10.18 -9.67 13.53
C GLY A 117 -11.41 -8.78 13.49
N ALA A 118 -11.52 -7.82 14.42
CA ALA A 118 -12.60 -6.85 14.46
C ALA A 118 -12.60 -5.90 13.24
N LEU A 119 -11.43 -5.48 12.76
CA LEU A 119 -11.31 -4.71 11.51
C LEU A 119 -11.73 -5.53 10.29
N CYS A 120 -11.42 -6.82 10.24
CA CYS A 120 -11.91 -7.72 9.19
C CYS A 120 -13.43 -7.79 9.16
N ASP A 121 -14.06 -7.88 10.35
CA ASP A 121 -15.52 -7.90 10.47
C ASP A 121 -16.15 -6.57 10.07
N LEU A 122 -15.52 -5.44 10.44
CA LEU A 122 -15.95 -4.10 10.00
C LEU A 122 -15.83 -3.93 8.48
N ALA A 123 -14.78 -4.47 7.87
CA ALA A 123 -14.51 -4.33 6.44
C ALA A 123 -15.37 -5.22 5.55
N ALA A 124 -15.79 -6.40 6.07
CA ALA A 124 -16.48 -7.42 5.29
C ALA A 124 -17.79 -6.94 4.62
N PRO A 125 -18.71 -6.18 5.28
CA PRO A 125 -19.91 -5.65 4.65
C PRO A 125 -19.65 -4.74 3.45
N PHE A 126 -18.48 -4.10 3.41
CA PHE A 126 -18.05 -3.22 2.34
C PHE A 126 -17.30 -3.96 1.21
N GLY A 127 -17.10 -5.27 1.34
CA GLY A 127 -16.33 -6.07 0.38
C GLY A 127 -14.84 -5.71 0.35
N LEU A 128 -14.31 -5.21 1.46
CA LEU A 128 -12.90 -4.83 1.62
C LEU A 128 -12.09 -6.00 2.20
N ALA A 129 -10.89 -6.18 1.68
CA ALA A 129 -9.87 -7.06 2.22
C ALA A 129 -8.73 -6.25 2.83
N LEU A 130 -8.13 -6.77 3.88
CA LEU A 130 -7.06 -6.12 4.64
C LEU A 130 -5.72 -6.74 4.28
N ASP A 131 -4.72 -5.90 3.96
CA ASP A 131 -3.37 -6.31 3.61
C ASP A 131 -2.39 -5.86 4.69
N VAL A 132 -1.86 -6.81 5.45
CA VAL A 132 -0.90 -6.54 6.53
C VAL A 132 0.47 -6.28 5.93
N GLU A 133 0.97 -5.06 6.13
CA GLU A 133 2.31 -4.64 5.75
C GLU A 133 3.27 -4.82 6.92
N PHE A 134 4.41 -5.44 6.66
CA PHE A 134 5.49 -5.61 7.64
C PHE A 134 6.62 -4.61 7.38
N MET A 135 7.22 -4.11 8.45
CA MET A 135 8.31 -3.12 8.38
C MET A 135 9.30 -3.36 9.53
N VAL A 136 10.59 -3.37 9.25
CA VAL A 136 11.65 -3.74 10.19
C VAL A 136 11.66 -2.92 11.51
N TRP A 137 11.06 -1.74 11.52
CA TRP A 137 10.92 -0.88 12.70
C TRP A 137 9.57 -1.01 13.43
N ARG A 138 8.75 -1.98 13.05
CA ARG A 138 7.43 -2.26 13.63
C ARG A 138 7.43 -3.59 14.37
N PRO A 139 6.47 -3.85 15.27
CA PRO A 139 6.32 -5.16 15.91
C PRO A 139 6.11 -6.32 14.93
N VAL A 140 5.40 -6.10 13.85
CA VAL A 140 5.33 -7.01 12.69
C VAL A 140 6.44 -6.59 11.73
N ALA A 141 7.63 -7.16 11.94
CA ALA A 141 8.87 -6.68 11.34
C ALA A 141 9.23 -7.41 10.04
N ARG A 142 8.83 -8.66 9.90
CA ARG A 142 9.25 -9.59 8.85
C ARG A 142 8.05 -10.23 8.16
N LEU A 143 8.33 -10.80 6.99
CA LEU A 143 7.33 -11.56 6.22
C LEU A 143 6.67 -12.66 7.07
N GLU A 144 7.47 -13.42 7.81
CA GLU A 144 7.00 -14.52 8.66
C GLU A 144 6.08 -14.02 9.78
N ASP A 145 6.35 -12.84 10.34
CA ASP A 145 5.50 -12.22 11.36
C ASP A 145 4.13 -11.87 10.78
N ALA A 146 4.10 -11.24 9.59
CA ALA A 146 2.86 -10.91 8.89
C ALA A 146 2.04 -12.16 8.54
N VAL A 147 2.70 -13.19 8.00
CA VAL A 147 2.08 -14.49 7.70
C VAL A 147 1.50 -15.13 8.97
N SER A 148 2.24 -15.09 10.07
CA SER A 148 1.78 -15.61 11.36
C SER A 148 0.54 -14.88 11.85
N VAL A 149 0.52 -13.52 11.79
CA VAL A 149 -0.64 -12.70 12.17
C VAL A 149 -1.85 -13.05 11.31
N VAL A 150 -1.69 -13.05 9.99
CA VAL A 150 -2.78 -13.33 9.03
C VAL A 150 -3.39 -14.71 9.28
N LYS A 151 -2.57 -15.73 9.50
CA LYS A 151 -3.07 -17.09 9.79
C LYS A 151 -3.80 -17.20 11.12
N GLU A 152 -3.31 -16.54 12.16
CA GLU A 152 -3.87 -16.62 13.52
C GLU A 152 -5.22 -15.90 13.65
N VAL A 153 -5.45 -14.84 12.86
CA VAL A 153 -6.72 -14.09 12.85
C VAL A 153 -7.88 -14.95 12.32
N HIS A 154 -7.62 -15.96 11.51
CA HIS A 154 -8.65 -16.88 10.94
C HIS A 154 -9.82 -16.16 10.23
N LYS A 155 -9.55 -15.07 9.49
CA LYS A 155 -10.55 -14.34 8.69
C LYS A 155 -10.30 -14.55 7.18
N PRO A 156 -11.36 -14.63 6.36
CA PRO A 156 -11.20 -14.88 4.92
C PRO A 156 -10.77 -13.63 4.13
N ASN A 157 -10.81 -12.45 4.72
CA ASN A 157 -10.55 -11.16 4.07
C ASN A 157 -9.29 -10.48 4.63
N VAL A 158 -8.28 -11.24 5.07
CA VAL A 158 -6.99 -10.70 5.49
C VAL A 158 -5.84 -11.42 4.78
N PHE A 159 -4.85 -10.65 4.35
CA PHE A 159 -3.74 -11.09 3.50
C PHE A 159 -2.46 -10.37 3.90
N VAL A 160 -1.35 -10.72 3.25
CA VAL A 160 -0.06 -10.05 3.40
C VAL A 160 0.15 -9.09 2.23
N LEU A 161 0.63 -7.87 2.51
CA LEU A 161 1.17 -6.95 1.54
C LEU A 161 2.68 -7.18 1.43
N ILE A 162 3.17 -7.37 0.21
CA ILE A 162 4.60 -7.49 -0.09
C ILE A 162 5.11 -6.15 -0.66
N ASP A 163 5.75 -5.34 0.18
CA ASP A 163 6.52 -4.19 -0.29
C ASP A 163 7.96 -4.63 -0.57
N ALA A 164 8.47 -4.31 -1.75
CA ALA A 164 9.80 -4.75 -2.19
C ALA A 164 10.93 -4.25 -1.28
N LEU A 165 10.83 -2.99 -0.79
CA LEU A 165 11.82 -2.44 0.14
C LEU A 165 11.75 -3.14 1.49
N HIS A 166 10.54 -3.26 2.06
CA HIS A 166 10.36 -3.83 3.38
C HIS A 166 10.74 -5.31 3.42
N LEU A 167 10.48 -6.06 2.35
CA LEU A 167 10.94 -7.43 2.20
C LEU A 167 12.47 -7.50 2.35
N MET A 168 13.20 -6.73 1.56
CA MET A 168 14.67 -6.78 1.56
C MET A 168 15.28 -6.21 2.84
N ARG A 169 14.71 -5.13 3.39
CA ARG A 169 15.22 -4.51 4.62
C ARG A 169 14.98 -5.35 5.87
N SER A 170 13.99 -6.23 5.84
CA SER A 170 13.72 -7.19 6.93
C SER A 170 14.50 -8.50 6.82
N GLY A 171 15.37 -8.64 5.81
CA GLY A 171 16.14 -9.85 5.55
C GLY A 171 15.37 -10.94 4.82
N GLY A 172 14.19 -10.61 4.27
CA GLY A 172 13.44 -11.49 3.38
C GLY A 172 14.14 -11.66 2.02
N THR A 173 13.74 -12.66 1.28
CA THR A 173 14.29 -13.00 -0.04
C THR A 173 13.18 -13.34 -1.01
N VAL A 174 13.49 -13.36 -2.31
CA VAL A 174 12.55 -13.86 -3.33
C VAL A 174 12.13 -15.31 -3.01
N ALA A 175 13.06 -16.17 -2.61
CA ALA A 175 12.77 -17.56 -2.22
C ALA A 175 11.79 -17.65 -1.04
N SER A 176 11.81 -16.69 -0.10
CA SER A 176 10.84 -16.67 1.00
C SER A 176 9.42 -16.33 0.51
N VAL A 177 9.29 -15.56 -0.58
CA VAL A 177 8.00 -15.28 -1.23
C VAL A 177 7.53 -16.47 -2.06
N GLU A 178 8.42 -17.13 -2.81
CA GLU A 178 8.11 -18.35 -3.58
C GLU A 178 7.60 -19.50 -2.69
N ALA A 179 8.08 -19.57 -1.44
CA ALA A 179 7.67 -20.58 -0.47
C ALA A 179 6.30 -20.30 0.17
N LEU A 180 5.71 -19.13 -0.05
CA LEU A 180 4.38 -18.81 0.49
C LEU A 180 3.27 -19.51 -0.30
N ASP A 181 2.17 -19.81 0.40
CA ASP A 181 0.90 -20.04 -0.27
C ASP A 181 0.49 -18.76 -1.03
N PRO A 182 0.38 -18.80 -2.37
CA PRO A 182 0.01 -17.64 -3.17
C PRO A 182 -1.31 -16.99 -2.73
N ALA A 183 -2.21 -17.76 -2.13
CA ALA A 183 -3.50 -17.27 -1.61
C ALA A 183 -3.36 -16.32 -0.41
N LEU A 184 -2.21 -16.28 0.25
CA LEU A 184 -1.93 -15.34 1.34
C LEU A 184 -1.48 -13.96 0.85
N ILE A 185 -1.08 -13.81 -0.41
CA ILE A 185 -0.54 -12.56 -0.96
C ILE A 185 -1.71 -11.71 -1.46
N GLY A 186 -1.95 -10.59 -0.79
CA GLY A 186 -3.05 -9.68 -1.10
C GLY A 186 -2.72 -8.64 -2.15
N SER A 187 -1.60 -7.95 -1.97
CA SER A 187 -1.11 -6.89 -2.86
C SER A 187 0.40 -6.73 -2.80
N VAL A 188 0.95 -5.98 -3.74
CA VAL A 188 2.39 -5.75 -3.87
C VAL A 188 2.66 -4.27 -4.09
N GLN A 189 3.69 -3.74 -3.42
CA GLN A 189 4.21 -2.40 -3.65
C GLN A 189 5.62 -2.48 -4.25
N LEU A 190 5.83 -1.77 -5.35
CA LEU A 190 7.09 -1.73 -6.07
C LEU A 190 7.79 -0.38 -5.88
N CYS A 191 9.03 -0.46 -5.51
CA CYS A 191 10.05 0.59 -5.57
C CYS A 191 11.40 -0.07 -5.78
N ASP A 192 12.48 0.71 -5.81
CA ASP A 192 13.83 0.20 -5.81
C ASP A 192 14.67 0.85 -4.71
N ALA A 193 15.84 0.30 -4.45
CA ALA A 193 16.81 0.79 -3.48
C ALA A 193 18.18 0.17 -3.74
N PRO A 194 19.28 0.71 -3.17
CA PRO A 194 20.56 0.00 -3.13
C PRO A 194 20.40 -1.35 -2.40
N LEU A 195 21.16 -2.36 -2.80
CA LEU A 195 21.13 -3.66 -2.11
C LEU A 195 21.59 -3.54 -0.65
N ALA A 196 22.62 -2.73 -0.41
CA ALA A 196 23.10 -2.44 0.91
C ALA A 196 22.06 -1.63 1.71
N SER A 197 21.65 -2.16 2.87
CA SER A 197 20.75 -1.43 3.77
C SER A 197 21.45 -0.21 4.35
N PRO A 198 20.76 0.94 4.49
CA PRO A 198 21.29 2.06 5.25
C PRO A 198 21.47 1.67 6.74
N PRO A 199 22.20 2.46 7.53
CA PRO A 199 22.27 2.25 8.98
C PRO A 199 20.85 2.31 9.59
N PRO A 200 20.60 1.67 10.75
CA PRO A 200 19.26 1.60 11.36
C PRO A 200 18.54 2.94 11.50
N SER A 201 19.30 4.03 11.75
CA SER A 201 18.75 5.40 11.83
C SER A 201 18.26 5.97 10.49
N GLY A 202 18.69 5.42 9.36
CA GLY A 202 18.34 5.88 8.02
C GLY A 202 17.22 5.07 7.34
N ILE A 203 16.83 3.92 7.90
CA ILE A 203 15.85 3.01 7.25
C ILE A 203 14.48 3.68 7.06
N VAL A 204 14.01 4.42 8.07
CA VAL A 204 12.72 5.12 8.00
C VAL A 204 12.75 6.25 6.98
N ASP A 205 13.86 6.99 6.91
CA ASP A 205 14.04 8.09 5.94
C ASP A 205 14.13 7.55 4.51
N GLU A 206 14.81 6.42 4.30
CA GLU A 206 14.81 5.72 3.01
C GLU A 206 13.38 5.36 2.59
N ALA A 207 12.63 4.71 3.46
CA ALA A 207 11.29 4.22 3.15
C ALA A 207 10.29 5.35 2.85
N ARG A 208 10.43 6.51 3.50
CA ARG A 208 9.46 7.61 3.45
C ARG A 208 9.79 8.71 2.45
N GLY A 209 11.01 8.74 1.89
CA GLY A 209 11.40 9.85 1.02
C GLY A 209 12.55 9.56 0.07
N ASN A 210 13.27 8.47 0.24
CA ASN A 210 14.51 8.21 -0.48
C ASN A 210 14.54 6.85 -1.18
N ARG A 211 13.37 6.35 -1.61
CA ARG A 211 13.31 5.18 -2.47
C ARG A 211 13.83 5.53 -3.86
N LEU A 212 14.24 4.54 -4.63
CA LEU A 212 14.63 4.68 -6.03
C LEU A 212 13.49 4.26 -6.95
N LEU A 213 13.53 4.76 -8.18
CA LEU A 213 12.62 4.31 -9.23
C LEU A 213 12.91 2.84 -9.58
N PRO A 214 11.90 2.02 -9.88
CA PRO A 214 12.09 0.64 -10.31
C PRO A 214 13.10 0.53 -11.47
N GLY A 215 14.17 -0.23 -11.26
CA GLY A 215 15.30 -0.39 -12.18
C GLY A 215 16.43 0.63 -12.03
N GLU A 216 16.37 1.54 -11.06
CA GLU A 216 17.48 2.44 -10.71
C GLU A 216 18.30 1.94 -9.51
N GLY A 217 17.82 0.91 -8.82
CA GLY A 217 18.49 0.27 -7.69
C GLY A 217 18.98 -1.13 -8.00
N GLU A 218 19.10 -1.92 -6.94
CA GLU A 218 19.69 -3.26 -7.00
C GLU A 218 18.75 -4.32 -6.38
N LEU A 219 17.49 -3.98 -6.07
CA LEU A 219 16.55 -4.97 -5.57
C LEU A 219 16.19 -5.98 -6.67
N PRO A 220 16.04 -7.28 -6.36
CA PRO A 220 15.72 -8.33 -7.33
C PRO A 220 14.25 -8.26 -7.78
N LEU A 221 13.85 -7.13 -8.38
CA LEU A 221 12.45 -6.83 -8.70
C LEU A 221 11.87 -7.75 -9.77
N ARG A 222 12.68 -8.21 -10.72
CA ARG A 222 12.23 -9.13 -11.79
C ARG A 222 11.92 -10.49 -11.20
N GLU A 223 12.87 -11.03 -10.45
CA GLU A 223 12.72 -12.30 -9.75
C GLU A 223 11.55 -12.25 -8.76
N LEU A 224 11.40 -11.14 -8.03
CA LEU A 224 10.25 -10.94 -7.14
C LEU A 224 8.92 -10.98 -7.93
N LEU A 225 8.84 -10.27 -9.04
CA LEU A 225 7.64 -10.28 -9.89
C LEU A 225 7.33 -11.68 -10.42
N ASP A 226 8.34 -12.49 -10.76
CA ASP A 226 8.16 -13.86 -11.24
C ASP A 226 7.67 -14.81 -10.15
N ALA A 227 8.08 -14.57 -8.90
CA ALA A 227 7.64 -15.32 -7.73
C ALA A 227 6.18 -15.03 -7.31
N LEU A 228 5.60 -13.91 -7.78
CA LEU A 228 4.27 -13.45 -7.38
C LEU A 228 3.14 -14.04 -8.24
N PRO A 229 1.93 -14.21 -7.67
CA PRO A 229 0.75 -14.57 -8.45
C PRO A 229 0.55 -13.61 -9.62
N LYS A 230 0.21 -14.17 -10.81
CA LYS A 230 0.01 -13.35 -12.01
C LYS A 230 -1.07 -12.30 -11.84
N ASP A 231 -2.01 -12.54 -10.93
CA ASP A 231 -3.20 -11.71 -10.70
C ASP A 231 -3.14 -10.83 -9.46
N VAL A 232 -2.00 -10.77 -8.76
CA VAL A 232 -1.84 -9.90 -7.60
C VAL A 232 -1.94 -8.41 -8.01
N PRO A 233 -2.68 -7.57 -7.28
CA PRO A 233 -2.66 -6.12 -7.48
C PRO A 233 -1.25 -5.55 -7.23
N ILE A 234 -0.82 -4.63 -8.11
CA ILE A 234 0.50 -3.99 -8.01
C ILE A 234 0.31 -2.48 -7.94
N SER A 235 0.95 -1.86 -6.97
CA SER A 235 1.10 -0.42 -6.88
C SER A 235 2.57 0.01 -6.95
N ALA A 236 2.82 1.20 -7.47
CA ALA A 236 4.12 1.86 -7.41
C ALA A 236 4.15 2.79 -6.20
N GLU A 237 5.02 2.50 -5.23
CA GLU A 237 5.18 3.29 -4.02
C GLU A 237 6.61 3.83 -3.92
N VAL A 238 6.81 5.02 -4.49
CA VAL A 238 8.15 5.61 -4.62
C VAL A 238 8.15 7.06 -4.14
N PRO A 239 8.12 7.30 -2.83
CA PRO A 239 8.29 8.66 -2.30
C PRO A 239 9.70 9.17 -2.62
N LEU A 240 9.77 10.23 -3.42
CA LEU A 240 11.01 10.85 -3.91
C LEU A 240 11.13 12.27 -3.33
N ALA A 241 11.75 12.42 -2.17
CA ALA A 241 11.95 13.74 -1.55
C ALA A 241 12.80 14.69 -2.41
N ARG A 242 13.65 14.14 -3.30
CA ARG A 242 14.46 14.90 -4.25
C ARG A 242 13.66 15.56 -5.37
N GLU A 243 12.44 15.05 -5.65
CA GLU A 243 11.57 15.58 -6.70
C GLU A 243 10.34 16.23 -6.06
N THR A 244 10.26 17.54 -6.14
CA THR A 244 9.21 18.34 -5.51
C THR A 244 7.98 18.53 -6.39
N ASP A 245 8.12 18.41 -7.72
CA ASP A 245 6.99 18.45 -8.64
C ASP A 245 6.26 17.10 -8.63
N CYS A 246 5.02 17.12 -8.15
CA CYS A 246 4.20 15.90 -8.00
C CYS A 246 3.88 15.24 -9.35
N MET A 247 3.70 16.02 -10.42
CA MET A 247 3.44 15.49 -11.77
C MET A 247 4.71 14.84 -12.34
N MET A 248 5.86 15.49 -12.20
CA MET A 248 7.13 14.91 -12.61
C MET A 248 7.41 13.62 -11.85
N ARG A 249 7.21 13.62 -10.53
CA ARG A 249 7.37 12.44 -9.68
C ARG A 249 6.48 11.27 -10.14
N ALA A 250 5.17 11.51 -10.32
CA ALA A 250 4.25 10.48 -10.81
C ALA A 250 4.64 9.96 -12.21
N SER A 251 5.04 10.85 -13.11
CA SER A 251 5.44 10.50 -14.48
C SER A 251 6.71 9.63 -14.50
N LEU A 252 7.73 9.97 -13.72
CA LEU A 252 8.97 9.19 -13.60
C LEU A 252 8.68 7.81 -13.04
N VAL A 253 7.88 7.73 -11.96
CA VAL A 253 7.48 6.45 -11.33
C VAL A 253 6.70 5.58 -12.32
N ARG A 254 5.76 6.17 -13.06
CA ARG A 254 5.01 5.45 -14.09
C ARG A 254 5.90 4.84 -15.17
N GLN A 255 6.78 5.65 -15.74
CA GLN A 255 7.68 5.23 -16.82
C GLN A 255 8.63 4.12 -16.38
N ALA A 256 9.24 4.27 -15.20
CA ALA A 256 10.17 3.28 -14.65
C ALA A 256 9.46 1.94 -14.35
N THR A 257 8.30 2.00 -13.70
CA THR A 257 7.55 0.78 -13.35
C THR A 257 7.01 0.07 -14.61
N GLU A 258 6.52 0.81 -15.60
CA GLU A 258 6.10 0.19 -16.87
C GLU A 258 7.24 -0.50 -17.60
N ARG A 259 8.42 0.10 -17.64
CA ARG A 259 9.61 -0.51 -18.25
C ARG A 259 9.91 -1.86 -17.59
N LEU A 260 9.97 -1.89 -16.25
CA LEU A 260 10.16 -3.13 -15.50
C LEU A 260 9.10 -4.18 -15.82
N LEU A 261 7.81 -3.79 -15.86
CA LEU A 261 6.70 -4.73 -16.12
C LEU A 261 6.66 -5.25 -17.56
N ARG A 262 7.13 -4.47 -18.55
CA ARG A 262 7.23 -4.91 -19.96
C ARG A 262 8.35 -5.92 -20.18
N GLU A 263 9.44 -5.80 -19.45
CA GLU A 263 10.58 -6.72 -19.53
C GLU A 263 10.28 -8.12 -18.94
N ARG A 264 9.16 -8.26 -18.22
CA ARG A 264 8.61 -9.53 -17.72
C ARG A 264 7.79 -10.29 -18.79
N ALA A 265 7.28 -9.62 -19.81
CA ALA A 265 6.41 -10.19 -20.85
C ALA A 265 7.22 -10.89 -21.95
#